data_2152b221b0f504582dec97cb6c980ad1
#
_entry.id   2152b221b0f504582dec97cb6c980ad1
#
_cell.length_a   1.000
_cell.length_b   1.000
_cell.length_c   1.000
_cell.angle_alpha   90.00
_cell.angle_beta   90.00
_cell.angle_gamma   90.00
#
_symmetry.space_group_name_H-M   'P 1'
#
loop_
_entity.id
_entity.type
_entity.pdbx_description
1 polymer ?
#
loop_
_entity_poly.entity_id
_entity_poly.type
_entity_poly.pdbx_seq_one_letter_code
_entity_poly.pdbx_strand_id
1 'polypeptide(L)'
;NLNDPDTLQRHLDTRFQQLSTAVELELWQEAFRTAEDIHTLVGMSKRAPKGPVMASFYDKMAKVFAVGDNFLFHAAAYGKLYSLHSARLALQGGDAKGEDGELEKLASRVLLSALAVPVGSGVVETGRGRSASADGPTEEGESKGRLGRLASLIGLATPPTRAGLIHDALSRHALKRVSPQLRELYQ
;
A
#
# COMPACT_ATOMS: atom_id res chain seq x y z
N ASN A 1 -27.04 -14.47 2.47
CA ASN A 1 -26.96 -13.73 3.73
C ASN A 1 -25.48 -13.47 4.03
N LEU A 2 -25.05 -12.20 4.03
CA LEU A 2 -23.63 -11.81 4.26
C LEU A 2 -23.11 -12.18 5.67
N ASN A 3 -23.99 -12.62 6.56
CA ASN A 3 -23.59 -13.14 7.88
C ASN A 3 -23.06 -14.57 7.84
N ASP A 4 -23.22 -15.27 6.71
CA ASP A 4 -22.69 -16.60 6.51
C ASP A 4 -21.23 -16.50 6.01
N PRO A 5 -20.25 -17.11 6.72
CA PRO A 5 -18.83 -17.01 6.39
C PRO A 5 -18.47 -17.51 4.99
N ASP A 6 -19.15 -18.55 4.51
CA ASP A 6 -18.86 -19.12 3.20
C ASP A 6 -19.39 -18.24 2.07
N THR A 7 -20.55 -17.63 2.29
CA THR A 7 -21.11 -16.63 1.36
C THR A 7 -20.21 -15.40 1.28
N LEU A 8 -19.75 -14.90 2.42
CA LEU A 8 -18.85 -13.76 2.48
C LEU A 8 -17.51 -14.05 1.78
N GLN A 9 -16.96 -15.26 1.96
CA GLN A 9 -15.72 -15.65 1.29
C GLN A 9 -15.90 -15.68 -0.24
N ARG A 10 -17.00 -16.23 -0.75
CA ARG A 10 -17.30 -16.22 -2.20
C ARG A 10 -17.43 -14.81 -2.75
N HIS A 11 -18.04 -13.91 -2.01
CA HIS A 11 -18.10 -12.49 -2.39
C HIS A 11 -16.72 -11.85 -2.46
N LEU A 12 -15.88 -12.11 -1.46
CA LEU A 12 -14.48 -11.64 -1.47
C LEU A 12 -13.71 -12.17 -2.67
N ASP A 13 -13.80 -13.46 -2.95
CA ASP A 13 -13.10 -14.08 -4.08
C ASP A 13 -13.56 -13.45 -5.41
N THR A 14 -14.85 -13.20 -5.57
CA THR A 14 -15.42 -12.52 -6.74
C THR A 14 -14.88 -11.09 -6.86
N ARG A 15 -14.81 -10.32 -5.77
CA ARG A 15 -14.30 -8.96 -5.78
C ARG A 15 -12.81 -8.90 -6.09
N PHE A 16 -12.00 -9.83 -5.58
CA PHE A 16 -10.58 -9.92 -5.95
C PHE A 16 -10.39 -10.24 -7.44
N GLN A 17 -11.24 -11.08 -8.02
CA GLN A 17 -11.27 -11.33 -9.46
C GLN A 17 -11.65 -10.08 -10.25
N GLN A 18 -12.70 -9.37 -9.86
CA GLN A 18 -13.13 -8.12 -10.49
C GLN A 18 -12.02 -7.07 -10.45
N LEU A 19 -11.32 -6.92 -9.32
CA LEU A 19 -10.17 -6.03 -9.22
C LEU A 19 -9.09 -6.40 -10.22
N SER A 20 -8.78 -7.69 -10.37
CA SER A 20 -7.81 -8.16 -11.34
C SER A 20 -8.19 -7.78 -12.77
N THR A 21 -9.42 -8.09 -13.16
CA THR A 21 -9.94 -7.77 -14.48
C THR A 21 -9.99 -6.26 -14.74
N ALA A 22 -10.42 -5.47 -13.75
CA ALA A 22 -10.48 -4.02 -13.89
C ALA A 22 -9.08 -3.41 -14.11
N VAL A 23 -8.05 -3.90 -13.40
CA VAL A 23 -6.66 -3.45 -13.59
C VAL A 23 -6.10 -3.90 -14.93
N GLU A 24 -6.39 -5.13 -15.38
CA GLU A 24 -5.97 -5.64 -16.70
C GLU A 24 -6.59 -4.87 -17.86
N LEU A 25 -7.84 -4.42 -17.70
CA LEU A 25 -8.56 -3.60 -18.67
C LEU A 25 -8.33 -2.10 -18.51
N GLU A 26 -7.46 -1.70 -17.59
CA GLU A 26 -7.15 -0.30 -17.27
C GLU A 26 -8.38 0.54 -16.85
N LEU A 27 -9.39 -0.11 -16.26
CA LEU A 27 -10.59 0.52 -15.72
C LEU A 27 -10.31 1.02 -14.29
N TRP A 28 -9.51 2.07 -14.17
CA TRP A 28 -8.92 2.52 -12.89
C TRP A 28 -9.94 2.95 -11.85
N GLN A 29 -11.02 3.61 -12.27
CA GLN A 29 -12.09 4.02 -11.36
C GLN A 29 -12.83 2.80 -10.79
N GLU A 30 -13.10 1.81 -11.64
CA GLU A 30 -13.75 0.58 -11.22
C GLU A 30 -12.83 -0.27 -10.32
N ALA A 31 -11.54 -0.32 -10.65
CA ALA A 31 -10.54 -0.97 -9.80
C ALA A 31 -10.52 -0.35 -8.40
N PHE A 32 -10.56 0.98 -8.30
CA PHE A 32 -10.58 1.68 -7.01
C PHE A 32 -11.87 1.38 -6.22
N ARG A 33 -13.04 1.45 -6.84
CA ARG A 33 -14.33 1.11 -6.20
C ARG A 33 -14.35 -0.34 -5.71
N THR A 34 -13.87 -1.26 -6.56
CA THR A 34 -13.77 -2.68 -6.17
C THR A 34 -12.84 -2.89 -4.99
N ALA A 35 -11.75 -2.12 -4.89
CA ALA A 35 -10.86 -2.16 -3.74
C ALA A 35 -11.55 -1.65 -2.45
N GLU A 36 -12.38 -0.61 -2.53
CA GLU A 36 -13.20 -0.14 -1.40
C GLU A 36 -14.21 -1.21 -0.95
N ASP A 37 -14.84 -1.91 -1.89
CA ASP A 37 -15.72 -3.03 -1.58
C ASP A 37 -14.97 -4.18 -0.88
N ILE A 38 -13.78 -4.53 -1.38
CA ILE A 38 -12.91 -5.54 -0.75
C ILE A 38 -12.58 -5.13 0.68
N HIS A 39 -12.17 -3.89 0.90
CA HIS A 39 -11.85 -3.39 2.23
C HIS A 39 -13.03 -3.53 3.20
N THR A 40 -14.23 -3.16 2.75
CA THR A 40 -15.46 -3.29 3.53
C THR A 40 -15.77 -4.75 3.87
N LEU A 41 -15.70 -5.65 2.90
CA LEU A 41 -15.96 -7.08 3.08
C LEU A 41 -14.91 -7.75 3.99
N VAL A 42 -13.64 -7.37 3.87
CA VAL A 42 -12.56 -7.85 4.75
C VAL A 42 -12.82 -7.42 6.19
N GLY A 43 -13.29 -6.17 6.41
CA GLY A 43 -13.67 -5.69 7.74
C GLY A 43 -14.85 -6.47 8.36
N MET A 44 -15.73 -7.05 7.55
CA MET A 44 -16.83 -7.91 8.00
C MET A 44 -16.40 -9.37 8.22
N SER A 45 -15.27 -9.78 7.64
CA SER A 45 -14.79 -11.16 7.68
C SER A 45 -14.07 -11.45 9.00
N LYS A 46 -14.40 -12.59 9.62
CA LYS A 46 -13.68 -13.12 10.76
C LYS A 46 -12.33 -13.76 10.38
N ARG A 47 -12.13 -14.04 9.10
CA ARG A 47 -10.91 -14.66 8.57
C ARG A 47 -10.17 -13.66 7.69
N ALA A 48 -8.89 -13.44 7.97
CA ALA A 48 -8.04 -12.64 7.09
C ALA A 48 -7.85 -13.34 5.73
N PRO A 49 -7.83 -12.58 4.62
CA PRO A 49 -7.50 -13.14 3.32
C PRO A 49 -6.11 -13.79 3.30
N LYS A 50 -5.94 -14.80 2.44
CA LYS A 50 -4.66 -15.52 2.31
C LYS A 50 -3.55 -14.60 1.81
N GLY A 51 -2.31 -14.84 2.28
CA GLY A 51 -1.14 -14.04 1.90
C GLY A 51 -0.97 -13.81 0.39
N PRO A 52 -1.06 -14.82 -0.48
CA PRO A 52 -0.96 -14.62 -1.94
C PRO A 52 -2.04 -13.71 -2.52
N VAL A 53 -3.27 -13.77 -2.00
CA VAL A 53 -4.38 -12.90 -2.41
C VAL A 53 -4.09 -11.46 -2.03
N MET A 54 -3.61 -11.23 -0.81
CA MET A 54 -3.21 -9.91 -0.34
C MET A 54 -1.99 -9.35 -1.07
N ALA A 55 -1.03 -10.20 -1.42
CA ALA A 55 0.11 -9.79 -2.25
C ALA A 55 -0.36 -9.29 -3.63
N SER A 56 -1.26 -10.04 -4.29
CA SER A 56 -1.89 -9.63 -5.54
C SER A 56 -2.69 -8.31 -5.39
N PHE A 57 -3.41 -8.14 -4.29
CA PHE A 57 -4.12 -6.91 -3.98
C PHE A 57 -3.18 -5.70 -3.88
N TYR A 58 -2.10 -5.80 -3.11
CA TYR A 58 -1.17 -4.68 -2.96
C TYR A 58 -0.42 -4.35 -4.26
N ASP A 59 -0.06 -5.34 -5.08
CA ASP A 59 0.53 -5.09 -6.40
C ASP A 59 -0.42 -4.30 -7.30
N LYS A 60 -1.70 -4.67 -7.31
CA LYS A 60 -2.73 -3.96 -8.08
C LYS A 60 -2.98 -2.54 -7.55
N MET A 61 -3.04 -2.39 -6.23
CA MET A 61 -3.22 -1.07 -5.61
C MET A 61 -2.03 -0.15 -5.89
N ALA A 62 -0.80 -0.68 -5.90
CA ALA A 62 0.36 0.10 -6.31
C ALA A 62 0.21 0.66 -7.73
N LYS A 63 -0.33 -0.12 -8.68
CA LYS A 63 -0.62 0.35 -10.04
C LYS A 63 -1.72 1.41 -10.08
N VAL A 64 -2.83 1.15 -9.38
CA VAL A 64 -3.97 2.11 -9.29
C VAL A 64 -3.50 3.47 -8.76
N PHE A 65 -2.70 3.47 -7.70
CA PHE A 65 -2.16 4.71 -7.14
C PHE A 65 -1.15 5.40 -8.06
N ALA A 66 -0.32 4.64 -8.79
CA ALA A 66 0.62 5.20 -9.76
C ALA A 66 -0.09 5.94 -10.88
N VAL A 67 -1.15 5.35 -11.45
CA VAL A 67 -1.95 5.99 -12.50
C VAL A 67 -2.70 7.22 -12.01
N GLY A 68 -3.08 7.23 -10.73
CA GLY A 68 -3.70 8.38 -10.08
C GLY A 68 -2.72 9.43 -9.56
N ASP A 69 -1.43 9.38 -9.94
CA ASP A 69 -0.36 10.26 -9.47
C ASP A 69 -0.22 10.31 -7.94
N ASN A 70 -0.70 9.28 -7.25
CA ASN A 70 -0.64 9.18 -5.81
C ASN A 70 0.63 8.42 -5.37
N PHE A 71 1.78 9.07 -5.55
CA PHE A 71 3.09 8.47 -5.29
C PHE A 71 3.28 8.03 -3.84
N LEU A 72 2.65 8.72 -2.89
CA LEU A 72 2.74 8.38 -1.47
C LEU A 72 2.11 7.00 -1.18
N PHE A 73 0.89 6.78 -1.65
CA PHE A 73 0.19 5.50 -1.44
C PHE A 73 0.69 4.40 -2.38
N HIS A 74 1.21 4.75 -3.55
CA HIS A 74 1.95 3.83 -4.41
C HIS A 74 3.17 3.21 -3.67
N ALA A 75 4.00 4.05 -3.04
CA ALA A 75 5.12 3.60 -2.24
C ALA A 75 4.68 2.78 -1.01
N ALA A 76 3.62 3.22 -0.33
CA ALA A 76 3.07 2.50 0.81
C ALA A 76 2.54 1.10 0.44
N ALA A 77 1.89 0.95 -0.72
CA ALA A 77 1.43 -0.34 -1.23
C ALA A 77 2.60 -1.30 -1.51
N TYR A 78 3.69 -0.82 -2.12
CA TYR A 78 4.90 -1.63 -2.27
C TYR A 78 5.55 -1.99 -0.93
N GLY A 79 5.55 -1.10 0.05
CA GLY A 79 6.00 -1.40 1.42
C GLY A 79 5.21 -2.54 2.06
N LYS A 80 3.89 -2.57 1.87
CA LYS A 80 3.02 -3.68 2.33
C LYS A 80 3.33 -4.98 1.60
N LEU A 81 3.48 -4.92 0.29
CA LEU A 81 3.84 -6.09 -0.53
C LEU A 81 5.18 -6.69 -0.11
N TYR A 82 6.20 -5.85 0.08
CA TYR A 82 7.51 -6.27 0.57
C TYR A 82 7.43 -6.93 1.95
N SER A 83 6.65 -6.36 2.87
CA SER A 83 6.47 -6.93 4.21
C SER A 83 5.85 -8.32 4.17
N LEU A 84 4.87 -8.56 3.30
CA LEU A 84 4.26 -9.87 3.11
C LEU A 84 5.25 -10.89 2.56
N HIS A 85 6.02 -10.52 1.54
CA HIS A 85 7.02 -11.42 0.96
C HIS A 85 8.15 -11.72 1.93
N SER A 86 8.66 -10.72 2.66
CA SER A 86 9.68 -10.91 3.69
C SER A 86 9.23 -11.82 4.82
N ALA A 87 7.98 -11.64 5.30
CA ALA A 87 7.42 -12.48 6.34
C ALA A 87 7.25 -13.93 5.88
N ARG A 88 6.81 -14.14 4.63
CA ARG A 88 6.68 -15.49 4.05
C ARG A 88 8.04 -16.19 3.96
N LEU A 89 9.05 -15.49 3.46
CA LEU A 89 10.40 -16.05 3.34
C LEU A 89 10.99 -16.40 4.70
N ALA A 90 10.78 -15.59 5.73
CA ALA A 90 11.21 -15.86 7.09
C ALA A 90 10.58 -17.14 7.66
N LEU A 91 9.32 -17.43 7.32
CA LEU A 91 8.62 -18.64 7.76
C LEU A 91 9.08 -19.89 7.00
N GLN A 92 9.57 -19.76 5.78
CA GLN A 92 10.03 -20.89 4.93
C GLN A 92 11.50 -21.30 5.18
N GLY A 93 12.19 -20.67 6.13
CA GLY A 93 13.55 -21.07 6.53
C GLY A 93 14.66 -20.66 5.56
N GLY A 94 14.42 -19.74 4.65
CA GLY A 94 15.48 -19.09 3.84
C GLY A 94 16.03 -19.91 2.66
N ASP A 95 15.54 -21.09 2.39
CA ASP A 95 16.09 -22.01 1.35
C ASP A 95 15.57 -21.77 -0.08
N ALA A 96 14.85 -20.70 -0.32
CA ALA A 96 14.27 -20.40 -1.63
C ALA A 96 15.26 -19.62 -2.52
N LYS A 97 16.25 -20.27 -3.08
CA LYS A 97 17.24 -19.67 -4.02
C LYS A 97 16.65 -18.93 -5.25
N GLY A 98 15.35 -19.11 -5.54
CA GLY A 98 14.65 -18.38 -6.60
C GLY A 98 13.89 -17.14 -6.12
N GLU A 99 13.53 -17.08 -4.85
CA GLU A 99 12.75 -15.97 -4.27
C GLU A 99 13.61 -14.77 -3.85
N ASP A 100 14.91 -14.94 -3.66
CA ASP A 100 15.84 -13.86 -3.32
C ASP A 100 15.90 -12.79 -4.43
N GLY A 101 15.89 -13.18 -5.69
CA GLY A 101 15.88 -12.24 -6.82
C GLY A 101 14.58 -11.44 -6.95
N GLU A 102 13.45 -12.04 -6.65
CA GLU A 102 12.16 -11.33 -6.63
C GLU A 102 12.09 -10.36 -5.44
N LEU A 103 12.61 -10.76 -4.29
CA LEU A 103 12.64 -9.91 -3.11
C LEU A 103 13.62 -8.74 -3.29
N GLU A 104 14.74 -8.93 -4.00
CA GLU A 104 15.68 -7.86 -4.38
C GLU A 104 15.01 -6.82 -5.30
N LYS A 105 14.29 -7.28 -6.33
CA LYS A 105 13.53 -6.40 -7.22
C LYS A 105 12.48 -5.61 -6.46
N LEU A 106 11.77 -6.29 -5.54
CA LEU A 106 10.74 -5.66 -4.74
C LEU A 106 11.33 -4.66 -3.74
N ALA A 107 12.45 -4.98 -3.10
CA ALA A 107 13.20 -4.06 -2.23
C ALA A 107 13.63 -2.79 -2.99
N SER A 108 14.12 -2.97 -4.23
CA SER A 108 14.49 -1.86 -5.10
C SER A 108 13.29 -0.98 -5.46
N ARG A 109 12.15 -1.58 -5.77
CA ARG A 109 10.89 -0.83 -6.01
C ARG A 109 10.43 -0.05 -4.79
N VAL A 110 10.51 -0.66 -3.60
CA VAL A 110 10.15 0.02 -2.33
C VAL A 110 11.02 1.25 -2.12
N LEU A 111 12.33 1.14 -2.27
CA LEU A 111 13.24 2.26 -2.08
C LEU A 111 13.02 3.35 -3.13
N LEU A 112 12.97 2.99 -4.42
CA LEU A 112 12.79 3.95 -5.51
C LEU A 112 11.44 4.66 -5.41
N SER A 113 10.37 3.94 -5.11
CA SER A 113 9.04 4.54 -4.96
C SER A 113 8.98 5.50 -3.76
N ALA A 114 9.62 5.17 -2.63
CA ALA A 114 9.68 6.05 -1.46
C ALA A 114 10.49 7.33 -1.74
N LEU A 115 11.59 7.22 -2.48
CA LEU A 115 12.41 8.37 -2.89
C LEU A 115 11.70 9.24 -3.92
N ALA A 116 10.90 8.65 -4.81
CA ALA A 116 10.12 9.36 -5.82
C ALA A 116 8.94 10.16 -5.24
N VAL A 117 8.55 9.93 -3.98
CA VAL A 117 7.51 10.74 -3.33
C VAL A 117 7.99 12.19 -3.24
N PRO A 118 7.24 13.19 -3.79
CA PRO A 118 7.64 14.59 -3.72
C PRO A 118 7.77 15.07 -2.28
N VAL A 119 8.72 15.97 -2.03
CA VAL A 119 8.90 16.60 -0.73
C VAL A 119 7.69 17.48 -0.45
N GLY A 120 7.06 17.31 0.72
CA GLY A 120 5.83 18.01 1.09
C GLY A 120 4.54 17.28 0.71
N SER A 121 4.61 16.15 0.00
CA SER A 121 3.45 15.28 -0.16
C SER A 121 3.23 14.46 1.12
N GLY A 122 2.09 14.64 1.70
CA GLY A 122 1.69 14.07 2.97
C GLY A 122 1.09 15.13 3.85
N VAL A 123 0.57 14.74 4.98
CA VAL A 123 0.05 15.69 5.97
C VAL A 123 1.10 16.79 6.17
N VAL A 124 0.73 18.02 5.82
CA VAL A 124 1.56 19.18 6.12
C VAL A 124 1.93 19.05 7.59
N GLU A 125 3.23 18.91 7.87
CA GLU A 125 3.73 19.12 9.22
C GLU A 125 3.41 20.56 9.56
N THR A 126 2.26 20.81 10.16
CA THR A 126 1.91 22.10 10.74
C THR A 126 2.79 22.31 11.95
N GLY A 127 4.08 22.57 11.66
CA GLY A 127 4.99 23.22 12.56
C GLY A 127 4.81 24.72 12.44
N ARG A 128 4.14 25.32 13.40
CA ARG A 128 4.10 26.74 13.74
C ARG A 128 3.43 27.72 12.77
N GLY A 129 2.27 28.18 13.19
CA GLY A 129 1.96 29.59 13.16
C GLY A 129 1.36 30.11 11.89
N ARG A 130 0.06 29.92 11.74
CA ARG A 130 -0.82 31.00 11.28
C ARG A 130 -2.21 30.80 11.88
N SER A 131 -2.57 31.75 12.72
CA SER A 131 -3.92 32.02 13.17
C SER A 131 -4.82 32.13 11.93
N ALA A 132 -5.66 31.12 11.70
CA ALA A 132 -6.75 31.21 10.74
C ALA A 132 -8.05 31.31 11.54
N SER A 133 -8.71 32.40 11.34
CA SER A 133 -10.05 32.73 11.81
C SER A 133 -11.05 31.61 11.46
N ALA A 134 -11.90 31.31 12.44
CA ALA A 134 -13.04 30.40 12.32
C ALA A 134 -14.00 30.85 11.21
N ASP A 135 -14.35 29.92 10.31
CA ASP A 135 -15.72 29.56 9.91
C ASP A 135 -15.69 28.87 8.53
N GLY A 136 -15.89 27.55 8.53
CA GLY A 136 -16.04 26.75 7.33
C GLY A 136 -15.39 25.36 7.48
N PRO A 137 -15.89 24.30 6.80
CA PRO A 137 -15.16 23.04 6.74
C PRO A 137 -13.85 23.28 6.00
N THR A 138 -12.77 23.32 6.76
CA THR A 138 -11.45 23.62 6.23
C THR A 138 -11.02 22.53 5.27
N GLU A 139 -10.53 22.89 4.07
CA GLU A 139 -9.96 21.99 3.06
C GLU A 139 -8.92 21.03 3.67
N GLU A 140 -8.27 21.43 4.77
CA GLU A 140 -7.36 20.61 5.55
C GLU A 140 -8.07 19.41 6.25
N GLY A 141 -9.28 19.60 6.75
CA GLY A 141 -10.06 18.52 7.39
C GLY A 141 -10.51 17.46 6.38
N GLU A 142 -10.95 17.89 5.20
CA GLU A 142 -11.34 16.99 4.11
C GLU A 142 -10.14 16.25 3.53
N SER A 143 -9.02 16.92 3.35
CA SER A 143 -7.77 16.32 2.89
C SER A 143 -7.27 15.24 3.88
N LYS A 144 -7.27 15.53 5.17
CA LYS A 144 -6.89 14.58 6.22
C LYS A 144 -7.83 13.38 6.28
N GLY A 145 -9.14 13.61 6.13
CA GLY A 145 -10.13 12.54 6.06
C GLY A 145 -9.94 11.64 4.83
N ARG A 146 -9.59 12.22 3.68
CA ARG A 146 -9.29 11.47 2.45
C ARG A 146 -8.04 10.62 2.60
N LEU A 147 -6.95 11.17 3.14
CA LEU A 147 -5.72 10.42 3.41
C LEU A 147 -5.95 9.28 4.40
N GLY A 148 -6.75 9.49 5.42
CA GLY A 148 -7.13 8.45 6.39
C GLY A 148 -7.89 7.29 5.73
N ARG A 149 -8.83 7.58 4.82
CA ARG A 149 -9.55 6.54 4.06
C ARG A 149 -8.62 5.74 3.16
N LEU A 150 -7.72 6.40 2.44
CA LEU A 150 -6.74 5.73 1.58
C LEU A 150 -5.76 4.86 2.40
N ALA A 151 -5.35 5.33 3.57
CA ALA A 151 -4.51 4.56 4.49
C ALA A 151 -5.23 3.29 4.96
N SER A 152 -6.48 3.44 5.40
CA SER A 152 -7.32 2.32 5.82
C SER A 152 -7.50 1.28 4.71
N LEU A 153 -7.70 1.72 3.46
CA LEU A 153 -7.88 0.88 2.29
C LEU A 153 -6.73 -0.11 2.08
N ILE A 154 -5.51 0.29 2.37
CA ILE A 154 -4.32 -0.57 2.29
C ILE A 154 -3.86 -1.10 3.65
N GLY A 155 -4.72 -1.04 4.66
CA GLY A 155 -4.47 -1.59 5.99
C GLY A 155 -3.40 -0.85 6.78
N LEU A 156 -3.33 0.47 6.65
CA LEU A 156 -2.52 1.36 7.50
C LEU A 156 -3.42 2.01 8.55
N ALA A 157 -2.94 2.07 9.80
CA ALA A 157 -3.65 2.73 10.90
C ALA A 157 -3.62 4.27 10.77
N THR A 158 -2.56 4.80 10.17
CA THR A 158 -2.35 6.24 9.96
C THR A 158 -1.87 6.49 8.54
N PRO A 159 -2.15 7.69 7.98
CA PRO A 159 -1.59 8.07 6.69
C PRO A 159 -0.06 7.99 6.69
N PRO A 160 0.55 7.44 5.64
CA PRO A 160 2.00 7.37 5.54
C PRO A 160 2.59 8.77 5.29
N THR A 161 3.86 8.94 5.67
CA THR A 161 4.65 10.11 5.32
C THR A 161 5.86 9.69 4.50
N ARG A 162 6.40 10.58 3.68
CA ARG A 162 7.63 10.31 2.91
C ARG A 162 8.78 9.87 3.82
N ALA A 163 9.00 10.60 4.91
CA ALA A 163 10.04 10.29 5.89
C ALA A 163 9.83 8.91 6.53
N GLY A 164 8.59 8.59 6.91
CA GLY A 164 8.22 7.28 7.47
C GLY A 164 8.47 6.14 6.47
N LEU A 165 8.10 6.31 5.20
CA LEU A 165 8.33 5.30 4.16
C LEU A 165 9.83 5.04 3.90
N ILE A 166 10.65 6.09 3.87
CA ILE A 166 12.10 5.97 3.73
C ILE A 166 12.69 5.28 4.97
N HIS A 167 12.29 5.72 6.17
CA HIS A 167 12.74 5.10 7.41
C HIS A 167 12.38 3.61 7.47
N ASP A 168 11.17 3.26 7.09
CA ASP A 168 10.70 1.86 7.04
C ASP A 168 11.48 1.03 6.03
N ALA A 169 11.78 1.59 4.85
CA ALA A 169 12.59 0.92 3.84
C ALA A 169 14.01 0.63 4.35
N LEU A 170 14.59 1.55 5.11
CA LEU A 170 15.90 1.39 5.71
C LEU A 170 15.90 0.39 6.87
N SER A 171 14.94 0.51 7.80
CA SER A 171 14.85 -0.30 9.02
C SER A 171 14.49 -1.75 8.74
N ARG A 172 13.69 -2.03 7.72
CA ARG A 172 13.27 -3.39 7.31
C ARG A 172 14.33 -4.15 6.51
N HIS A 173 15.56 -3.70 6.52
CA HIS A 173 16.67 -4.28 5.76
C HIS A 173 16.44 -4.30 4.24
N ALA A 174 15.48 -3.54 3.72
CA ALA A 174 15.29 -3.42 2.28
C ALA A 174 16.56 -2.92 1.61
N LEU A 175 17.25 -1.94 2.20
CA LEU A 175 18.52 -1.42 1.69
C LEU A 175 19.62 -2.49 1.54
N LYS A 176 19.66 -3.49 2.43
CA LYS A 176 20.63 -4.60 2.32
C LYS A 176 20.33 -5.54 1.16
N ARG A 177 19.08 -5.59 0.72
CA ARG A 177 18.60 -6.44 -0.37
C ARG A 177 18.46 -5.71 -1.70
N VAL A 178 18.59 -4.38 -1.70
CA VAL A 178 18.58 -3.56 -2.93
C VAL A 178 19.82 -3.88 -3.78
N SER A 179 19.68 -3.77 -5.10
CA SER A 179 20.78 -3.98 -6.03
C SER A 179 22.03 -3.14 -5.66
N PRO A 180 23.26 -3.63 -5.90
CA PRO A 180 24.47 -2.91 -5.55
C PRO A 180 24.51 -1.49 -6.11
N GLN A 181 24.07 -1.29 -7.35
CA GLN A 181 24.04 0.01 -8.02
C GLN A 181 23.15 1.03 -7.29
N LEU A 182 21.95 0.60 -6.83
CA LEU A 182 21.06 1.48 -6.07
C LEU A 182 21.60 1.76 -4.66
N ARG A 183 22.35 0.84 -4.08
CA ARG A 183 22.98 1.04 -2.77
C ARG A 183 24.06 2.11 -2.83
N GLU A 184 24.87 2.13 -3.88
CA GLU A 184 25.88 3.16 -4.11
C GLU A 184 25.28 4.55 -4.34
N LEU A 185 24.12 4.63 -5.00
CA LEU A 185 23.42 5.92 -5.20
C LEU A 185 22.84 6.52 -3.92
N TYR A 186 22.64 5.70 -2.89
CA TYR A 186 22.06 6.16 -1.62
C TYR A 186 23.14 6.61 -0.61
N GLN A 187 24.36 6.15 -0.73
CA GLN A 187 25.49 6.54 0.13
C GLN A 187 26.04 7.91 -0.27
#